data_27aaa039e05d9a75f276817080550909
#
_entry.id   27aaa039e05d9a75f276817080550909
#
_cell.length_a   1.000
_cell.length_b   1.000
_cell.length_c   1.000
_cell.angle_alpha   90.00
_cell.angle_beta   90.00
_cell.angle_gamma   90.00
#
_symmetry.space_group_name_H-M   'P 1'
#
loop_
_entity.id
_entity.type
_entity.pdbx_description
1 polymer ?
#
loop_
_entity_poly.entity_id
_entity_poly.type
_entity_poly.pdbx_seq_one_letter_code
_entity_poly.pdbx_strand_id
1 'polypeptide(L)'
;MSSDVLFTPATDTTGWRINGDRLWASLMDLAQIGATPKGGCRRLTLTDLDRQGRDKVIGWAREAGMSVTIDKIGNVFMRREGRNPGLPPIVSGSHIDTQPTGGKFDGNYGVLAALEVVRTLNDLQIATEAPIEVVFWTNEEGSRFVPVMMGSGVFAGVFPLEETWAVTDKEGVSVGEALEQIGYIGEQTPGDHPIGAYFEAHIEQGPILEDEAKTIGIVQGVLGIRWYDCVVTGQASHAGPTPMRLRQDALQVATRIMQEVVAIADAAQRLGYPARPIVSGAGHDAVYMSYLAPTGMIFIPCKDGISHNEIEYASPEHVAAGANVLLQVMLQYARPV
;
A
#
# COMPACT_ATOMS: atom_id res chain seq x y z
N MET A 1 19.79 -25.05 8.75
CA MET A 1 18.67 -25.48 7.91
C MET A 1 18.60 -24.57 6.73
N SER A 2 18.60 -25.18 5.58
CA SER A 2 18.91 -24.69 4.26
C SER A 2 18.27 -23.36 3.89
N SER A 3 19.06 -22.47 3.31
CA SER A 3 18.73 -21.18 2.70
C SER A 3 18.00 -21.31 1.35
N ASP A 4 17.37 -22.43 1.09
CA ASP A 4 16.69 -22.73 -0.16
C ASP A 4 15.17 -22.43 -0.04
N VAL A 5 14.83 -21.17 0.27
CA VAL A 5 13.49 -20.65 -0.02
C VAL A 5 13.58 -19.83 -1.31
N LEU A 6 14.17 -20.39 -2.33
CA LEU A 6 13.95 -19.96 -3.70
C LEU A 6 12.59 -20.51 -4.13
N PHE A 7 11.68 -19.56 -4.32
CA PHE A 7 10.31 -19.72 -4.74
C PHE A 7 10.18 -20.61 -5.98
N THR A 8 9.71 -21.82 -5.80
CA THR A 8 9.02 -22.53 -6.87
C THR A 8 7.54 -22.38 -6.56
N PRO A 9 6.77 -21.57 -7.29
CA PRO A 9 5.33 -21.57 -7.11
C PRO A 9 4.83 -22.95 -7.47
N ALA A 10 4.22 -23.64 -6.52
CA ALA A 10 3.60 -24.96 -6.74
C ALA A 10 2.41 -24.86 -7.70
N THR A 11 1.97 -23.65 -8.02
CA THR A 11 0.82 -23.36 -8.86
C THR A 11 1.17 -22.29 -9.89
N ASP A 12 0.92 -22.57 -11.18
CA ASP A 12 1.06 -21.57 -12.23
C ASP A 12 -0.05 -20.51 -12.09
N THR A 13 0.33 -19.32 -11.67
CA THR A 13 -0.58 -18.17 -11.48
C THR A 13 -0.61 -17.23 -12.69
N THR A 14 0.17 -17.48 -13.73
CA THR A 14 0.37 -16.56 -14.87
C THR A 14 -0.91 -16.27 -15.65
N GLY A 15 -1.91 -17.16 -15.58
CA GLY A 15 -3.22 -16.98 -16.18
C GLY A 15 -4.23 -16.20 -15.34
N TRP A 16 -3.94 -15.93 -14.09
CA TRP A 16 -4.90 -15.27 -13.19
C TRP A 16 -4.87 -13.75 -13.40
N ARG A 17 -6.05 -13.19 -13.49
CA ARG A 17 -6.27 -11.75 -13.69
C ARG A 17 -7.35 -11.26 -12.75
N ILE A 18 -7.21 -10.02 -12.30
CA ILE A 18 -8.24 -9.31 -11.53
C ILE A 18 -9.42 -8.96 -12.44
N ASN A 19 -10.56 -8.67 -11.83
CA ASN A 19 -11.69 -8.10 -12.55
C ASN A 19 -11.51 -6.58 -12.67
N GLY A 20 -10.96 -6.14 -13.81
CA GLY A 20 -10.67 -4.72 -14.08
C GLY A 20 -11.92 -3.85 -14.10
N ASP A 21 -13.04 -4.34 -14.61
CA ASP A 21 -14.30 -3.60 -14.66
C ASP A 21 -14.84 -3.35 -13.24
N ARG A 22 -14.75 -4.35 -12.35
CA ARG A 22 -15.15 -4.21 -10.95
C ARG A 22 -14.26 -3.23 -10.19
N LEU A 23 -12.94 -3.30 -10.40
CA LEU A 23 -12.00 -2.33 -9.81
C LEU A 23 -12.33 -0.92 -10.27
N TRP A 24 -12.51 -0.71 -11.57
CA TRP A 24 -12.89 0.57 -12.13
C TRP A 24 -14.21 1.10 -11.57
N ALA A 25 -15.22 0.26 -11.52
CA ALA A 25 -16.52 0.62 -10.94
C ALA A 25 -16.39 1.02 -9.47
N SER A 26 -15.57 0.31 -8.68
CA SER A 26 -15.32 0.64 -7.27
C SER A 26 -14.62 1.99 -7.11
N LEU A 27 -13.64 2.31 -7.96
CA LEU A 27 -12.98 3.62 -7.99
C LEU A 27 -13.98 4.75 -8.30
N MET A 28 -14.79 4.58 -9.33
CA MET A 28 -15.79 5.57 -9.72
C MET A 28 -16.88 5.74 -8.66
N ASP A 29 -17.26 4.69 -7.96
CA ASP A 29 -18.25 4.74 -6.90
C ASP A 29 -17.70 5.41 -5.62
N LEU A 30 -16.46 5.10 -5.22
CA LEU A 30 -15.80 5.79 -4.10
C LEU A 30 -15.61 7.28 -4.39
N ALA A 31 -15.31 7.64 -5.64
CA ALA A 31 -15.13 9.02 -6.08
C ALA A 31 -16.41 9.89 -6.00
N GLN A 32 -17.60 9.28 -5.85
CA GLN A 32 -18.84 10.04 -5.62
C GLN A 32 -18.86 10.69 -4.23
N ILE A 33 -18.15 10.12 -3.26
CA ILE A 33 -18.04 10.67 -1.91
C ILE A 33 -16.98 11.77 -1.93
N GLY A 34 -17.43 13.02 -1.92
CA GLY A 34 -16.58 14.19 -2.07
C GLY A 34 -16.39 14.66 -3.52
N ALA A 35 -17.22 14.19 -4.46
CA ALA A 35 -17.16 14.61 -5.86
C ALA A 35 -17.24 16.13 -6.01
N THR A 36 -16.38 16.69 -6.87
CA THR A 36 -16.35 18.12 -7.15
C THR A 36 -16.99 18.43 -8.51
N PRO A 37 -17.49 19.68 -8.72
CA PRO A 37 -18.10 20.05 -10.02
C PRO A 37 -17.15 19.91 -11.22
N LYS A 38 -15.84 19.93 -11.01
CA LYS A 38 -14.84 19.78 -12.07
C LYS A 38 -14.42 18.32 -12.31
N GLY A 39 -15.07 17.39 -11.60
CA GLY A 39 -14.87 15.96 -11.81
C GLY A 39 -13.78 15.31 -10.95
N GLY A 40 -13.21 16.03 -10.00
CA GLY A 40 -12.28 15.52 -9.00
C GLY A 40 -12.97 15.03 -7.72
N CYS A 41 -12.19 14.89 -6.66
CA CYS A 41 -12.63 14.46 -5.34
C CYS A 41 -12.03 15.35 -4.24
N ARG A 42 -12.85 15.73 -3.26
CA ARG A 42 -12.43 16.44 -2.05
C ARG A 42 -12.92 15.68 -0.83
N ARG A 43 -12.10 14.80 -0.33
CA ARG A 43 -12.35 13.99 0.87
C ARG A 43 -11.20 14.17 1.85
N LEU A 44 -11.20 15.34 2.51
CA LEU A 44 -10.14 15.65 3.50
C LEU A 44 -10.20 14.69 4.66
N THR A 45 -9.03 14.30 5.13
CA THR A 45 -8.87 13.34 6.22
C THR A 45 -9.70 13.72 7.46
N LEU A 46 -10.26 12.72 8.12
CA LEU A 46 -11.03 12.83 9.38
C LEU A 46 -12.21 13.85 9.31
N THR A 47 -12.82 14.00 8.13
CA THR A 47 -14.08 14.70 7.94
C THR A 47 -15.25 13.70 7.82
N ASP A 48 -16.48 14.19 7.82
CA ASP A 48 -17.66 13.35 7.53
C ASP A 48 -17.61 12.67 6.17
N LEU A 49 -17.01 13.31 5.17
CA LEU A 49 -16.80 12.69 3.85
C LEU A 49 -15.77 11.57 3.92
N ASP A 50 -14.68 11.76 4.68
CA ASP A 50 -13.71 10.70 4.91
C ASP A 50 -14.33 9.53 5.66
N ARG A 51 -15.14 9.79 6.70
CA ARG A 51 -15.92 8.76 7.39
C ARG A 51 -16.79 7.96 6.43
N GLN A 52 -17.54 8.62 5.55
CA GLN A 52 -18.36 7.93 4.55
C GLN A 52 -17.52 7.07 3.59
N GLY A 53 -16.35 7.56 3.16
CA GLY A 53 -15.40 6.79 2.35
C GLY A 53 -14.89 5.56 3.07
N ARG A 54 -14.46 5.71 4.32
CA ARG A 54 -14.00 4.63 5.20
C ARG A 54 -15.08 3.56 5.40
N ASP A 55 -16.30 3.99 5.78
CA ASP A 55 -17.44 3.10 5.98
C ASP A 55 -17.76 2.31 4.71
N LYS A 56 -17.67 2.94 3.53
CA LYS A 56 -17.91 2.30 2.24
C LYS A 56 -16.86 1.23 1.92
N VAL A 57 -15.58 1.54 2.05
CA VAL A 57 -14.49 0.59 1.81
C VAL A 57 -14.55 -0.58 2.79
N ILE A 58 -14.82 -0.30 4.07
CA ILE A 58 -15.03 -1.33 5.10
C ILE A 58 -16.22 -2.22 4.75
N GLY A 59 -17.31 -1.63 4.26
CA GLY A 59 -18.49 -2.38 3.78
C GLY A 59 -18.10 -3.40 2.71
N TRP A 60 -17.39 -2.98 1.70
CA TRP A 60 -16.91 -3.86 0.62
C TRP A 60 -15.93 -4.94 1.10
N ALA A 61 -15.08 -4.62 2.06
CA ALA A 61 -14.19 -5.62 2.65
C ALA A 61 -14.96 -6.70 3.42
N ARG A 62 -15.97 -6.29 4.20
CA ARG A 62 -16.86 -7.23 4.91
C ARG A 62 -17.66 -8.11 3.94
N GLU A 63 -18.16 -7.54 2.84
CA GLU A 63 -18.82 -8.31 1.77
C GLU A 63 -17.86 -9.33 1.13
N ALA A 64 -16.57 -9.01 1.06
CA ALA A 64 -15.52 -9.94 0.61
C ALA A 64 -15.09 -10.95 1.70
N GLY A 65 -15.74 -10.97 2.87
CA GLY A 65 -15.46 -11.92 3.96
C GLY A 65 -14.25 -11.56 4.82
N MET A 66 -13.81 -10.31 4.79
CA MET A 66 -12.66 -9.86 5.59
C MET A 66 -13.08 -9.42 6.99
N SER A 67 -12.24 -9.70 7.98
CA SER A 67 -12.32 -9.07 9.30
C SER A 67 -11.68 -7.67 9.24
N VAL A 68 -12.12 -6.78 10.14
CA VAL A 68 -11.67 -5.39 10.16
C VAL A 68 -11.21 -5.03 11.56
N THR A 69 -10.01 -4.46 11.64
CA THR A 69 -9.47 -3.86 12.86
C THR A 69 -9.05 -2.42 12.60
N ILE A 70 -9.12 -1.58 13.61
CA ILE A 70 -8.76 -0.17 13.54
C ILE A 70 -7.77 0.11 14.67
N ASP A 71 -6.70 0.81 14.38
CA ASP A 71 -5.77 1.23 15.40
C ASP A 71 -6.11 2.62 15.98
N LYS A 72 -5.37 3.02 17.01
CA LYS A 72 -5.65 4.27 17.76
C LYS A 72 -5.43 5.55 16.95
N ILE A 73 -4.67 5.49 15.83
CA ILE A 73 -4.53 6.63 14.90
C ILE A 73 -5.52 6.54 13.73
N GLY A 74 -6.43 5.54 13.76
CA GLY A 74 -7.47 5.38 12.76
C GLY A 74 -7.02 4.69 11.46
N ASN A 75 -5.84 4.07 11.42
CA ASN A 75 -5.50 3.17 10.33
C ASN A 75 -6.44 1.97 10.35
N VAL A 76 -6.89 1.55 9.18
CA VAL A 76 -7.85 0.44 9.06
C VAL A 76 -7.21 -0.73 8.36
N PHE A 77 -7.22 -1.88 9.02
CA PHE A 77 -6.71 -3.14 8.51
C PHE A 77 -7.87 -4.09 8.23
N MET A 78 -7.95 -4.57 7.01
CA MET A 78 -8.97 -5.50 6.53
C MET A 78 -8.28 -6.80 6.17
N ARG A 79 -8.55 -7.87 6.91
CA ARG A 79 -7.82 -9.13 6.86
C ARG A 79 -8.65 -10.25 6.25
N ARG A 80 -8.09 -10.89 5.25
CA ARG A 80 -8.50 -12.20 4.72
C ARG A 80 -7.59 -13.28 5.29
N GLU A 81 -8.15 -14.26 5.95
CA GLU A 81 -7.36 -15.33 6.56
C GLU A 81 -6.67 -16.22 5.51
N GLY A 82 -5.45 -16.66 5.88
CA GLY A 82 -4.74 -17.73 5.21
C GLY A 82 -4.97 -19.07 5.92
N ARG A 83 -4.45 -20.15 5.37
CA ARG A 83 -4.46 -21.48 6.02
C ARG A 83 -3.68 -21.48 7.33
N ASN A 84 -2.64 -20.67 7.41
CA ASN A 84 -1.84 -20.48 8.61
C ASN A 84 -1.99 -19.04 9.13
N PRO A 85 -2.98 -18.78 9.99
CA PRO A 85 -3.23 -17.41 10.51
C PRO A 85 -2.12 -16.87 11.41
N GLY A 86 -1.19 -17.73 11.87
CA GLY A 86 -0.03 -17.32 12.66
C GLY A 86 1.14 -16.78 11.83
N LEU A 87 1.09 -16.86 10.50
CA LEU A 87 2.09 -16.22 9.65
C LEU A 87 1.86 -14.71 9.60
N PRO A 88 2.93 -13.90 9.49
CA PRO A 88 2.79 -12.48 9.21
C PRO A 88 2.02 -12.25 7.90
N PRO A 89 1.02 -11.35 7.89
CA PRO A 89 0.23 -11.09 6.69
C PRO A 89 1.04 -10.44 5.57
N ILE A 90 0.63 -10.70 4.34
CA ILE A 90 1.08 -9.92 3.18
C ILE A 90 0.12 -8.75 3.03
N VAL A 91 0.64 -7.56 3.22
CA VAL A 91 -0.14 -6.32 3.32
C VAL A 91 -0.04 -5.53 2.02
N SER A 92 -1.14 -4.97 1.58
CA SER A 92 -1.15 -3.98 0.50
C SER A 92 -2.20 -2.91 0.78
N GLY A 93 -1.91 -1.70 0.37
CA GLY A 93 -2.82 -0.57 0.55
C GLY A 93 -2.19 0.75 0.15
N SER A 94 -2.76 1.82 0.61
CA SER A 94 -2.38 3.22 0.43
C SER A 94 -3.26 4.08 1.34
N HIS A 95 -3.83 5.19 0.84
CA HIS A 95 -4.74 6.08 1.57
C HIS A 95 -6.05 6.31 0.79
N ILE A 96 -7.04 6.90 1.45
CA ILE A 96 -8.30 7.31 0.82
C ILE A 96 -8.65 8.78 1.07
N ASP A 97 -7.90 9.48 1.90
CA ASP A 97 -7.99 10.94 1.97
C ASP A 97 -7.41 11.58 0.71
N THR A 98 -7.82 12.81 0.42
CA THR A 98 -7.45 13.51 -0.80
C THR A 98 -7.01 14.94 -0.52
N GLN A 99 -6.33 15.54 -1.48
CA GLN A 99 -6.11 16.98 -1.50
C GLN A 99 -7.45 17.76 -1.59
N PRO A 100 -7.49 19.07 -1.24
CA PRO A 100 -8.69 19.89 -1.38
C PRO A 100 -9.22 19.99 -2.82
N THR A 101 -8.35 19.82 -3.80
CA THR A 101 -8.65 19.75 -5.24
C THR A 101 -8.06 18.49 -5.84
N GLY A 102 -8.26 17.35 -5.18
CA GLY A 102 -7.67 16.07 -5.54
C GLY A 102 -8.34 15.35 -6.69
N GLY A 103 -7.68 14.30 -7.14
CA GLY A 103 -8.18 13.39 -8.16
C GLY A 103 -9.00 12.22 -7.59
N LYS A 104 -9.24 11.23 -8.43
CA LYS A 104 -10.03 10.03 -8.09
C LYS A 104 -9.16 8.82 -7.81
N PHE A 105 -7.89 8.86 -8.20
CA PHE A 105 -7.00 7.69 -8.25
C PHE A 105 -5.92 7.73 -7.18
N ASP A 106 -5.45 8.93 -6.85
CA ASP A 106 -4.41 9.17 -5.84
C ASP A 106 -4.76 8.48 -4.51
N GLY A 107 -3.92 7.57 -4.06
CA GLY A 107 -4.13 6.69 -2.91
C GLY A 107 -5.26 5.69 -3.06
N ASN A 108 -6.44 6.15 -3.50
CA ASN A 108 -7.64 5.32 -3.65
C ASN A 108 -7.39 4.09 -4.54
N TYR A 109 -6.56 4.25 -5.56
CA TYR A 109 -6.20 3.15 -6.45
C TYR A 109 -5.49 2.03 -5.70
N GLY A 110 -4.48 2.33 -4.87
CA GLY A 110 -3.74 1.32 -4.13
C GLY A 110 -4.62 0.50 -3.18
N VAL A 111 -5.52 1.17 -2.45
CA VAL A 111 -6.47 0.50 -1.55
C VAL A 111 -7.44 -0.38 -2.31
N LEU A 112 -8.05 0.12 -3.39
CA LEU A 112 -9.06 -0.64 -4.13
C LEU A 112 -8.44 -1.74 -5.01
N ALA A 113 -7.21 -1.55 -5.51
CA ALA A 113 -6.46 -2.61 -6.19
C ALA A 113 -6.18 -3.79 -5.24
N ALA A 114 -5.75 -3.50 -4.00
CA ALA A 114 -5.53 -4.52 -2.99
C ALA A 114 -6.84 -5.26 -2.61
N LEU A 115 -7.95 -4.54 -2.46
CA LEU A 115 -9.27 -5.14 -2.22
C LEU A 115 -9.70 -6.02 -3.42
N GLU A 116 -9.42 -5.59 -4.64
CA GLU A 116 -9.75 -6.36 -5.83
C GLU A 116 -8.91 -7.64 -5.95
N VAL A 117 -7.66 -7.63 -5.49
CA VAL A 117 -6.87 -8.87 -5.34
C VAL A 117 -7.61 -9.87 -4.44
N VAL A 118 -8.09 -9.44 -3.28
CA VAL A 118 -8.84 -10.31 -2.35
C VAL A 118 -10.12 -10.85 -3.00
N ARG A 119 -10.91 -9.99 -3.66
CA ARG A 119 -12.12 -10.38 -4.38
C ARG A 119 -11.83 -11.41 -5.47
N THR A 120 -10.75 -11.21 -6.22
CA THR A 120 -10.31 -12.14 -7.26
C THR A 120 -9.95 -13.51 -6.68
N LEU A 121 -9.23 -13.55 -5.56
CA LEU A 121 -8.91 -14.81 -4.89
C LEU A 121 -10.16 -15.54 -4.41
N ASN A 122 -11.18 -14.79 -3.98
CA ASN A 122 -12.47 -15.38 -3.60
C ASN A 122 -13.22 -15.95 -4.82
N ASP A 123 -13.27 -15.20 -5.93
CA ASP A 123 -13.91 -15.64 -7.17
C ASP A 123 -13.27 -16.93 -7.72
N LEU A 124 -11.95 -17.00 -7.63
CA LEU A 124 -11.16 -18.16 -8.08
C LEU A 124 -11.11 -19.28 -7.03
N GLN A 125 -11.69 -19.07 -5.84
CA GLN A 125 -11.67 -20.01 -4.71
C GLN A 125 -10.25 -20.42 -4.27
N ILE A 126 -9.31 -19.49 -4.36
CA ILE A 126 -7.91 -19.72 -4.02
C ILE A 126 -7.65 -19.41 -2.56
N ALA A 127 -7.15 -20.38 -1.81
CA ALA A 127 -6.60 -20.18 -0.48
C ALA A 127 -5.12 -19.78 -0.57
N THR A 128 -4.64 -19.05 0.43
CA THR A 128 -3.21 -18.71 0.59
C THR A 128 -2.67 -19.28 1.89
N GLU A 129 -1.38 -19.55 1.98
CA GLU A 129 -0.76 -19.96 3.25
C GLU A 129 -0.77 -18.82 4.25
N ALA A 130 -0.22 -17.67 3.86
CA ALA A 130 -0.25 -16.49 4.72
C ALA A 130 -1.57 -15.71 4.56
N PRO A 131 -2.01 -15.01 5.62
CA PRO A 131 -3.09 -14.04 5.50
C PRO A 131 -2.74 -12.91 4.52
N ILE A 132 -3.78 -12.29 3.95
CA ILE A 132 -3.66 -11.06 3.15
C ILE A 132 -4.40 -9.96 3.87
N GLU A 133 -3.77 -8.80 4.02
CA GLU A 133 -4.39 -7.61 4.59
C GLU A 133 -4.41 -6.47 3.58
N VAL A 134 -5.54 -5.76 3.56
CA VAL A 134 -5.68 -4.48 2.89
C VAL A 134 -5.67 -3.40 3.95
N VAL A 135 -4.85 -2.38 3.78
CA VAL A 135 -4.77 -1.26 4.71
C VAL A 135 -5.09 0.05 4.01
N PHE A 136 -5.73 0.98 4.73
CA PHE A 136 -5.65 2.38 4.37
C PHE A 136 -5.18 3.21 5.57
N TRP A 137 -4.21 4.07 5.27
CA TRP A 137 -3.52 4.89 6.24
C TRP A 137 -4.26 6.21 6.47
N THR A 138 -4.19 6.72 7.69
CA THR A 138 -4.83 7.98 8.07
C THR A 138 -3.94 9.17 7.75
N ASN A 139 -4.49 10.19 7.07
CA ASN A 139 -3.84 11.46 6.78
C ASN A 139 -2.50 11.31 6.06
N GLU A 140 -2.50 10.62 4.92
CA GLU A 140 -1.31 10.53 4.08
C GLU A 140 -0.98 11.86 3.43
N GLU A 141 -1.97 12.54 2.87
CA GLU A 141 -1.86 13.76 2.09
C GLU A 141 -1.37 15.01 2.86
N GLY A 142 -1.52 15.01 4.16
CA GLY A 142 -1.09 16.14 5.01
C GLY A 142 -1.86 17.44 4.77
N SER A 143 -2.95 17.40 4.00
CA SER A 143 -3.67 18.61 3.56
C SER A 143 -4.53 19.25 4.65
N ARG A 144 -4.93 18.50 5.67
CA ARG A 144 -5.62 19.01 6.85
C ARG A 144 -4.70 19.07 8.07
N PHE A 145 -3.96 18.00 8.31
CA PHE A 145 -3.00 17.91 9.42
C PHE A 145 -1.60 17.60 8.88
N VAL A 146 -0.56 18.22 9.44
CA VAL A 146 0.83 17.92 9.12
C VAL A 146 1.47 17.16 10.29
N PRO A 147 2.39 16.21 10.04
CA PRO A 147 3.04 15.90 8.75
C PRO A 147 2.20 15.01 7.82
N VAL A 148 2.65 14.87 6.58
CA VAL A 148 2.19 13.87 5.60
C VAL A 148 2.51 12.46 6.08
N MET A 149 1.87 11.42 5.49
CA MET A 149 2.07 10.00 5.82
C MET A 149 1.94 9.75 7.34
N MET A 150 0.97 10.43 7.96
CA MET A 150 0.86 10.48 9.43
C MET A 150 0.54 9.10 10.02
N GLY A 151 -0.44 8.40 9.45
CA GLY A 151 -0.90 7.10 9.94
C GLY A 151 0.17 6.02 9.87
N SER A 152 0.84 5.90 8.75
CA SER A 152 1.96 4.95 8.56
C SER A 152 3.18 5.33 9.40
N GLY A 153 3.43 6.63 9.55
CA GLY A 153 4.52 7.13 10.41
C GLY A 153 4.31 6.82 11.89
N VAL A 154 3.06 6.94 12.40
CA VAL A 154 2.74 6.51 13.78
C VAL A 154 2.85 4.99 13.90
N PHE A 155 2.33 4.24 12.93
CA PHE A 155 2.43 2.78 12.92
C PHE A 155 3.88 2.29 12.91
N ALA A 156 4.77 2.94 12.17
CA ALA A 156 6.19 2.63 12.13
C ALA A 156 7.00 3.17 13.34
N GLY A 157 6.34 3.85 14.29
CA GLY A 157 6.99 4.42 15.48
C GLY A 157 7.85 5.66 15.19
N VAL A 158 7.70 6.29 14.03
CA VAL A 158 8.40 7.52 13.65
C VAL A 158 7.78 8.73 14.33
N PHE A 159 6.45 8.74 14.45
CA PHE A 159 5.71 9.79 15.15
C PHE A 159 5.09 9.24 16.44
N PRO A 160 5.32 9.85 17.61
CA PRO A 160 4.66 9.44 18.84
C PRO A 160 3.13 9.68 18.76
N LEU A 161 2.32 8.69 19.18
CA LEU A 161 0.86 8.74 19.05
C LEU A 161 0.25 9.96 19.77
N GLU A 162 0.65 10.20 21.01
CA GLU A 162 0.11 11.29 21.84
C GLU A 162 0.44 12.67 21.27
N GLU A 163 1.65 12.85 20.74
CA GLU A 163 2.05 14.09 20.08
C GLU A 163 1.26 14.28 18.77
N THR A 164 1.04 13.19 18.04
CA THR A 164 0.26 13.20 16.80
C THR A 164 -1.20 13.55 17.06
N TRP A 165 -1.81 12.99 18.11
CA TRP A 165 -3.19 13.33 18.51
C TRP A 165 -3.36 14.82 18.87
N ALA A 166 -2.30 15.46 19.37
CA ALA A 166 -2.32 16.88 19.75
C ALA A 166 -2.11 17.84 18.56
N VAL A 167 -1.75 17.34 17.37
CA VAL A 167 -1.62 18.15 16.16
C VAL A 167 -2.99 18.72 15.78
N THR A 168 -3.04 20.04 15.49
CA THR A 168 -4.29 20.73 15.16
C THR A 168 -4.33 21.19 13.71
N ASP A 169 -5.53 21.23 13.15
CA ASP A 169 -5.81 21.88 11.88
C ASP A 169 -5.90 23.41 12.02
N LYS A 170 -6.20 24.10 10.93
CA LYS A 170 -6.29 25.58 10.88
C LYS A 170 -7.45 26.13 11.71
N GLU A 171 -8.47 25.33 11.98
CA GLU A 171 -9.62 25.66 12.81
C GLU A 171 -9.38 25.36 14.28
N GLY A 172 -8.24 24.76 14.64
CA GLY A 172 -7.86 24.42 16.00
C GLY A 172 -8.39 23.06 16.49
N VAL A 173 -8.99 22.26 15.61
CA VAL A 173 -9.43 20.89 15.92
C VAL A 173 -8.22 19.96 15.89
N SER A 174 -8.03 19.18 16.94
CA SER A 174 -6.93 18.22 17.01
C SER A 174 -7.23 16.93 16.24
N VAL A 175 -6.18 16.18 15.87
CA VAL A 175 -6.32 14.84 15.25
C VAL A 175 -7.12 13.92 16.17
N GLY A 176 -6.84 13.91 17.47
CA GLY A 176 -7.58 13.09 18.44
C GLY A 176 -9.06 13.43 18.49
N GLU A 177 -9.42 14.72 18.56
CA GLU A 177 -10.82 15.17 18.53
C GLU A 177 -11.51 14.80 17.19
N ALA A 178 -10.82 14.99 16.07
CA ALA A 178 -11.37 14.65 14.76
C ALA A 178 -11.62 13.13 14.60
N LEU A 179 -10.71 12.29 15.11
CA LEU A 179 -10.87 10.83 15.15
C LEU A 179 -12.08 10.43 16.01
N GLU A 180 -12.23 11.06 17.20
CA GLU A 180 -13.37 10.81 18.07
C GLU A 180 -14.70 11.21 17.43
N GLN A 181 -14.75 12.39 16.78
CA GLN A 181 -15.92 12.91 16.08
C GLN A 181 -16.43 11.97 15.01
N ILE A 182 -15.52 11.36 14.23
CA ILE A 182 -15.91 10.41 13.17
C ILE A 182 -16.02 8.96 13.67
N GLY A 183 -15.68 8.68 14.93
CA GLY A 183 -15.78 7.35 15.55
C GLY A 183 -14.71 6.37 15.07
N TYR A 184 -13.49 6.84 14.75
CA TYR A 184 -12.41 6.03 14.19
C TYR A 184 -11.17 5.92 15.10
N ILE A 185 -11.29 6.26 16.39
CA ILE A 185 -10.30 5.81 17.39
C ILE A 185 -10.50 4.32 17.61
N GLY A 186 -9.58 3.50 17.12
CA GLY A 186 -9.61 2.07 17.30
C GLY A 186 -8.99 1.61 18.61
N GLU A 187 -9.10 0.30 18.87
CA GLU A 187 -8.57 -0.30 20.08
C GLU A 187 -7.11 -0.73 19.96
N GLN A 188 -6.65 -1.03 18.74
CA GLN A 188 -5.34 -1.58 18.47
C GLN A 188 -4.24 -0.53 18.65
N THR A 189 -3.14 -0.90 19.29
CA THR A 189 -1.97 -0.02 19.38
C THR A 189 -1.27 0.01 18.02
N PRO A 190 -0.96 1.18 17.45
CA PRO A 190 -0.23 1.26 16.18
C PRO A 190 1.11 0.51 16.27
N GLY A 191 1.45 -0.25 15.22
CA GLY A 191 2.67 -1.06 15.16
C GLY A 191 2.61 -2.39 15.92
N ASP A 192 1.51 -2.70 16.60
CA ASP A 192 1.38 -3.88 17.46
C ASP A 192 0.96 -5.15 16.69
N HIS A 193 1.20 -5.19 15.38
CA HIS A 193 1.10 -6.42 14.62
C HIS A 193 2.19 -6.52 13.54
N PRO A 194 2.69 -7.74 13.26
CA PRO A 194 3.75 -7.93 12.29
C PRO A 194 3.25 -7.77 10.86
N ILE A 195 4.13 -7.29 9.98
CA ILE A 195 3.93 -7.26 8.52
C ILE A 195 4.96 -8.19 7.89
N GLY A 196 4.52 -9.13 7.04
CA GLY A 196 5.40 -10.06 6.35
C GLY A 196 6.06 -9.43 5.11
N ALA A 197 5.27 -8.71 4.31
CA ALA A 197 5.72 -7.86 3.21
C ALA A 197 4.64 -6.81 2.94
N TYR A 198 5.04 -5.67 2.38
CA TYR A 198 4.13 -4.58 2.02
C TYR A 198 4.26 -4.23 0.53
N PHE A 199 3.13 -4.07 -0.14
CA PHE A 199 3.08 -3.63 -1.53
C PHE A 199 2.10 -2.48 -1.69
N GLU A 200 2.48 -1.50 -2.51
CA GLU A 200 1.62 -0.36 -2.81
C GLU A 200 1.54 -0.15 -4.32
N ALA A 201 0.33 -0.21 -4.87
CA ALA A 201 0.05 0.23 -6.22
C ALA A 201 -0.39 1.70 -6.21
N HIS A 202 0.16 2.50 -7.10
CA HIS A 202 -0.12 3.93 -7.13
C HIS A 202 -0.05 4.49 -8.55
N ILE A 203 -0.60 5.66 -8.79
CA ILE A 203 -0.32 6.44 -9.99
C ILE A 203 1.07 7.05 -9.89
N GLU A 204 1.73 7.27 -11.03
CA GLU A 204 3.09 7.83 -11.05
C GLU A 204 3.16 9.26 -10.49
N GLN A 205 2.10 10.03 -10.61
CA GLN A 205 2.06 11.47 -10.31
C GLN A 205 3.11 12.28 -11.13
N GLY A 206 3.49 11.74 -12.26
CA GLY A 206 4.50 12.28 -13.16
C GLY A 206 4.31 11.80 -14.59
N PRO A 207 5.00 12.37 -15.59
CA PRO A 207 4.75 12.12 -17.01
C PRO A 207 5.64 11.03 -17.63
N ILE A 208 6.56 10.41 -16.88
CA ILE A 208 7.65 9.61 -17.48
C ILE A 208 7.12 8.30 -18.09
N LEU A 209 6.21 7.62 -17.39
CA LEU A 209 5.64 6.35 -17.88
C LEU A 209 4.84 6.58 -19.15
N GLU A 210 4.09 7.68 -19.23
CA GLU A 210 3.32 8.04 -20.40
C GLU A 210 4.24 8.44 -21.56
N ASP A 211 5.22 9.31 -21.32
CA ASP A 211 6.21 9.76 -22.32
C ASP A 211 7.00 8.60 -22.93
N GLU A 212 7.36 7.61 -22.11
CA GLU A 212 8.11 6.42 -22.54
C GLU A 212 7.24 5.25 -23.00
N ALA A 213 5.90 5.42 -23.04
CA ALA A 213 4.93 4.36 -23.34
C ALA A 213 5.15 3.09 -22.48
N LYS A 214 5.37 3.28 -21.17
CA LYS A 214 5.50 2.20 -20.19
C LYS A 214 4.21 2.06 -19.41
N THR A 215 3.76 0.83 -19.22
CA THR A 215 2.55 0.52 -18.46
C THR A 215 2.83 0.42 -16.97
N ILE A 216 4.03 -0.01 -16.58
CA ILE A 216 4.41 -0.28 -15.20
C ILE A 216 5.70 0.43 -14.84
N GLY A 217 5.68 1.19 -13.75
CA GLY A 217 6.84 1.71 -13.06
C GLY A 217 7.19 0.82 -11.86
N ILE A 218 8.44 0.37 -11.81
CA ILE A 218 8.98 -0.42 -10.70
C ILE A 218 9.75 0.56 -9.83
N VAL A 219 9.13 0.95 -8.70
CA VAL A 219 9.70 1.99 -7.85
C VAL A 219 10.93 1.46 -7.14
N GLN A 220 12.06 2.13 -7.33
CA GLN A 220 13.35 1.77 -6.72
C GLN A 220 13.74 2.67 -5.54
N GLY A 221 13.00 3.74 -5.33
CA GLY A 221 13.27 4.70 -4.28
C GLY A 221 12.36 5.91 -4.40
N VAL A 222 12.45 6.80 -3.45
CA VAL A 222 11.72 8.06 -3.40
C VAL A 222 12.72 9.22 -3.41
N LEU A 223 12.38 10.30 -4.10
CA LEU A 223 13.15 11.55 -4.02
C LEU A 223 12.95 12.14 -2.63
N GLY A 224 13.96 12.06 -1.79
CA GLY A 224 13.99 12.74 -0.50
C GLY A 224 14.77 14.04 -0.59
N ILE A 225 14.32 15.08 0.11
CA ILE A 225 15.08 16.33 0.31
C ILE A 225 16.25 16.09 1.28
N ARG A 226 16.30 14.91 1.92
CA ARG A 226 17.38 14.49 2.81
C ARG A 226 18.00 13.22 2.25
N TRP A 227 19.33 13.28 2.09
CA TRP A 227 20.11 12.09 1.83
C TRP A 227 20.19 11.29 3.13
N TYR A 228 19.71 10.06 3.10
CA TYR A 228 19.97 9.10 4.15
C TYR A 228 20.97 8.09 3.63
N ASP A 229 22.15 8.04 4.25
CA ASP A 229 22.99 6.87 4.11
C ASP A 229 22.30 5.73 4.88
N CYS A 230 21.74 4.76 4.16
CA CYS A 230 21.22 3.56 4.79
C CYS A 230 22.40 2.68 5.22
N VAL A 231 22.89 2.89 6.42
CA VAL A 231 23.93 2.06 7.01
C VAL A 231 23.27 0.83 7.64
N VAL A 232 23.25 -0.26 6.91
CA VAL A 232 22.84 -1.56 7.49
C VAL A 232 24.01 -2.08 8.35
N THR A 233 23.93 -1.90 9.66
CA THR A 233 24.95 -2.35 10.58
C THR A 233 24.79 -3.84 10.87
N GLY A 234 25.81 -4.60 10.54
CA GLY A 234 25.95 -6.00 10.94
C GLY A 234 27.13 -6.19 11.89
N GLN A 235 27.27 -7.37 12.42
CA GLN A 235 28.43 -7.77 13.22
C GLN A 235 29.25 -8.80 12.47
N ALA A 236 30.54 -8.50 12.25
CA ALA A 236 31.45 -9.47 11.70
C ALA A 236 31.58 -10.67 12.67
N SER A 237 31.25 -11.85 12.19
CA SER A 237 31.28 -13.07 12.98
C SER A 237 32.01 -14.16 12.23
N HIS A 238 32.68 -15.05 12.96
CA HIS A 238 33.40 -16.18 12.35
C HIS A 238 32.41 -17.10 11.62
N ALA A 239 32.70 -17.43 10.35
CA ALA A 239 31.81 -18.16 9.47
C ALA A 239 31.41 -19.56 9.96
N GLY A 240 32.32 -20.26 10.64
CA GLY A 240 32.12 -21.63 11.12
C GLY A 240 31.32 -21.72 12.44
N PRO A 241 31.85 -21.21 13.58
CA PRO A 241 31.26 -21.47 14.89
C PRO A 241 30.06 -20.56 15.24
N THR A 242 29.78 -19.48 14.49
CA THR A 242 28.66 -18.60 14.80
C THR A 242 27.37 -19.11 14.14
N PRO A 243 26.40 -19.63 14.93
CA PRO A 243 25.11 -20.08 14.37
C PRO A 243 24.36 -18.98 13.70
N MET A 244 23.64 -19.27 12.60
CA MET A 244 22.88 -18.29 11.79
C MET A 244 21.90 -17.44 12.63
N ARG A 245 21.25 -18.06 13.63
CA ARG A 245 20.30 -17.36 14.53
C ARG A 245 20.92 -16.25 15.40
N LEU A 246 22.25 -16.22 15.53
CA LEU A 246 23.00 -15.22 16.30
C LEU A 246 23.75 -14.23 15.42
N ARG A 247 23.64 -14.36 14.09
CA ARG A 247 24.28 -13.44 13.15
C ARG A 247 23.44 -12.19 12.95
N GLN A 248 24.10 -11.05 12.96
CA GLN A 248 23.57 -9.78 12.50
C GLN A 248 24.16 -9.51 11.12
N ASP A 249 23.52 -10.04 10.08
CA ASP A 249 24.05 -10.07 8.72
C ASP A 249 23.42 -8.93 7.89
N ALA A 250 24.17 -7.84 7.73
CA ALA A 250 23.76 -6.67 6.96
C ALA A 250 23.45 -7.00 5.49
N LEU A 251 24.18 -7.96 4.92
CA LEU A 251 23.97 -8.36 3.53
C LEU A 251 22.61 -9.06 3.32
N GLN A 252 22.18 -9.87 4.27
CA GLN A 252 20.86 -10.52 4.19
C GLN A 252 19.71 -9.53 4.17
N VAL A 253 19.80 -8.43 4.93
CA VAL A 253 18.79 -7.36 4.94
C VAL A 253 18.81 -6.62 3.61
N ALA A 254 19.98 -6.21 3.13
CA ALA A 254 20.11 -5.53 1.83
C ALA A 254 19.64 -6.43 0.68
N THR A 255 19.93 -7.73 0.72
CA THR A 255 19.50 -8.68 -0.32
C THR A 255 17.98 -8.83 -0.36
N ARG A 256 17.30 -8.81 0.79
CA ARG A 256 15.82 -8.85 0.83
C ARG A 256 15.21 -7.65 0.13
N ILE A 257 15.69 -6.43 0.39
CA ILE A 257 15.22 -5.22 -0.28
C ILE A 257 15.38 -5.35 -1.81
N MET A 258 16.53 -5.84 -2.28
CA MET A 258 16.77 -6.05 -3.72
C MET A 258 15.83 -7.11 -4.32
N GLN A 259 15.47 -8.16 -3.58
CA GLN A 259 14.56 -9.22 -4.05
C GLN A 259 13.16 -8.72 -4.33
N GLU A 260 12.65 -7.77 -3.53
CA GLU A 260 11.31 -7.19 -3.74
C GLU A 260 11.23 -6.44 -5.08
N VAL A 261 12.25 -5.67 -5.41
CA VAL A 261 12.34 -4.96 -6.71
C VAL A 261 12.34 -5.96 -7.86
N VAL A 262 13.09 -7.06 -7.74
CA VAL A 262 13.15 -8.12 -8.76
C VAL A 262 11.78 -8.81 -8.92
N ALA A 263 11.07 -9.09 -7.81
CA ALA A 263 9.76 -9.75 -7.85
C ALA A 263 8.73 -8.93 -8.64
N ILE A 264 8.70 -7.60 -8.48
CA ILE A 264 7.82 -6.71 -9.24
C ILE A 264 8.19 -6.71 -10.73
N ALA A 265 9.49 -6.64 -11.05
CA ALA A 265 9.98 -6.67 -12.42
C ALA A 265 9.61 -8.00 -13.12
N ASP A 266 9.81 -9.11 -12.44
CA ASP A 266 9.48 -10.45 -12.97
C ASP A 266 7.97 -10.61 -13.18
N ALA A 267 7.14 -10.08 -12.27
CA ALA A 267 5.70 -10.13 -12.41
C ALA A 267 5.22 -9.33 -13.62
N ALA A 268 5.71 -8.09 -13.81
CA ALA A 268 5.41 -7.27 -14.98
C ALA A 268 5.84 -7.96 -16.28
N GLN A 269 7.02 -8.56 -16.32
CA GLN A 269 7.54 -9.29 -17.47
C GLN A 269 6.70 -10.53 -17.81
N ARG A 270 6.34 -11.35 -16.80
CA ARG A 270 5.48 -12.53 -17.01
C ARG A 270 4.11 -12.17 -17.54
N LEU A 271 3.58 -11.02 -17.16
CA LEU A 271 2.30 -10.50 -17.65
C LEU A 271 2.41 -9.83 -19.03
N GLY A 272 3.62 -9.63 -19.54
CA GLY A 272 3.89 -9.00 -20.83
C GLY A 272 3.68 -7.49 -20.84
N TYR A 273 3.69 -6.83 -19.68
CA TYR A 273 3.57 -5.37 -19.59
C TYR A 273 4.92 -4.68 -19.82
N PRO A 274 4.97 -3.63 -20.65
CA PRO A 274 6.14 -2.76 -20.75
C PRO A 274 6.40 -2.09 -19.40
N ALA A 275 7.55 -2.38 -18.80
CA ALA A 275 7.89 -1.88 -17.48
C ALA A 275 9.27 -1.20 -17.48
N ARG A 276 9.49 -0.35 -16.47
CA ARG A 276 10.80 0.26 -16.21
C ARG A 276 11.02 0.48 -14.71
N PRO A 277 12.28 0.49 -14.25
CA PRO A 277 12.65 1.07 -12.96
C PRO A 277 12.37 2.58 -12.94
N ILE A 278 11.82 3.07 -11.83
CA ILE A 278 11.51 4.48 -11.65
C ILE A 278 11.78 4.91 -10.19
N VAL A 279 12.08 6.19 -9.99
CA VAL A 279 12.18 6.80 -8.67
C VAL A 279 10.94 7.65 -8.46
N SER A 280 10.27 7.49 -7.31
CA SER A 280 9.11 8.31 -7.00
C SER A 280 9.51 9.75 -6.72
N GLY A 281 8.80 10.69 -7.33
CA GLY A 281 8.91 12.12 -7.05
C GLY A 281 8.12 12.57 -5.82
N ALA A 282 7.25 11.71 -5.28
CA ALA A 282 6.41 11.97 -4.12
C ALA A 282 6.70 11.00 -2.97
N GLY A 283 6.35 11.38 -1.74
CA GLY A 283 6.34 10.47 -0.59
C GLY A 283 5.12 9.56 -0.65
N HIS A 284 5.23 8.36 -0.11
CA HIS A 284 4.15 7.39 -0.01
C HIS A 284 4.29 6.61 1.30
N ASP A 285 3.22 6.03 1.79
CA ASP A 285 3.22 5.22 3.02
C ASP A 285 4.22 4.06 2.98
N ALA A 286 4.52 3.54 1.79
CA ALA A 286 5.57 2.55 1.54
C ALA A 286 6.95 2.98 2.10
N VAL A 287 7.23 4.28 2.23
CA VAL A 287 8.48 4.77 2.85
C VAL A 287 8.60 4.28 4.28
N TYR A 288 7.57 4.46 5.10
CA TYR A 288 7.61 4.02 6.51
C TYR A 288 7.46 2.51 6.63
N MET A 289 6.70 1.88 5.74
CA MET A 289 6.57 0.43 5.72
C MET A 289 7.89 -0.27 5.40
N SER A 290 8.77 0.35 4.60
CA SER A 290 10.11 -0.18 4.31
C SER A 290 11.02 -0.31 5.54
N TYR A 291 10.70 0.37 6.64
CA TYR A 291 11.43 0.23 7.91
C TYR A 291 11.03 -1.05 8.68
N LEU A 292 9.85 -1.59 8.39
CA LEU A 292 9.25 -2.69 9.14
C LEU A 292 9.32 -4.02 8.38
N ALA A 293 9.19 -4.00 7.05
CA ALA A 293 9.06 -5.19 6.23
C ALA A 293 9.65 -4.98 4.83
N PRO A 294 9.95 -6.07 4.08
CA PRO A 294 10.17 -5.99 2.65
C PRO A 294 9.03 -5.25 1.95
N THR A 295 9.36 -4.20 1.21
CA THR A 295 8.38 -3.27 0.64
C THR A 295 8.65 -3.02 -0.84
N GLY A 296 7.61 -3.05 -1.65
CA GLY A 296 7.66 -2.74 -3.07
C GLY A 296 6.51 -1.84 -3.50
N MET A 297 6.77 -0.97 -4.49
CA MET A 297 5.75 -0.10 -5.10
C MET A 297 5.66 -0.30 -6.60
N ILE A 298 4.44 -0.22 -7.10
CA ILE A 298 4.08 -0.40 -8.50
C ILE A 298 3.39 0.87 -8.98
N PHE A 299 4.01 1.57 -9.93
CA PHE A 299 3.38 2.74 -10.56
C PHE A 299 2.69 2.37 -11.86
N ILE A 300 1.59 3.06 -12.11
CA ILE A 300 0.89 3.11 -13.39
C ILE A 300 0.89 4.54 -13.94
N PRO A 301 0.81 4.74 -15.27
CA PRO A 301 0.74 6.07 -15.84
C PRO A 301 -0.46 6.87 -15.35
N CYS A 302 -0.27 8.16 -15.14
CA CYS A 302 -1.35 9.13 -15.03
C CYS A 302 -1.26 10.13 -16.20
N LYS A 303 -2.41 10.50 -16.74
CA LYS A 303 -2.51 11.31 -17.95
C LYS A 303 -1.82 12.67 -17.77
N ASP A 304 -0.94 13.01 -18.69
CA ASP A 304 -0.14 14.24 -18.71
C ASP A 304 0.70 14.43 -17.42
N GLY A 305 0.91 13.37 -16.64
CA GLY A 305 1.59 13.42 -15.35
C GLY A 305 0.85 14.23 -14.27
N ILE A 306 -0.43 14.52 -14.48
CA ILE A 306 -1.22 15.39 -13.60
C ILE A 306 -1.72 14.61 -12.39
N SER A 307 -1.34 15.06 -11.19
CA SER A 307 -1.90 14.63 -9.91
C SER A 307 -2.19 15.83 -9.02
N HIS A 308 -2.82 15.64 -7.85
CA HIS A 308 -3.29 16.70 -6.95
C HIS A 308 -4.18 17.74 -7.66
N ASN A 309 -4.92 17.31 -8.65
CA ASN A 309 -5.78 18.13 -9.50
C ASN A 309 -7.06 17.39 -9.84
N GLU A 310 -8.16 18.13 -9.94
CA GLU A 310 -9.49 17.59 -10.23
C GLU A 310 -9.60 16.90 -11.62
N ILE A 311 -8.66 17.17 -12.55
CA ILE A 311 -8.59 16.51 -13.87
C ILE A 311 -7.66 15.30 -13.93
N GLU A 312 -7.10 14.89 -12.79
CA GLU A 312 -6.30 13.66 -12.67
C GLU A 312 -7.00 12.46 -13.30
N TYR A 313 -6.28 11.70 -14.09
CA TYR A 313 -6.85 10.55 -14.78
C TYR A 313 -5.83 9.43 -14.99
N ALA A 314 -6.23 8.20 -14.71
CA ALA A 314 -5.55 6.98 -15.14
C ALA A 314 -6.53 6.14 -15.97
N SER A 315 -6.05 5.43 -17.01
CA SER A 315 -6.94 4.64 -17.86
C SER A 315 -7.38 3.33 -17.18
N PRO A 316 -8.57 2.79 -17.52
CA PRO A 316 -9.00 1.48 -17.00
C PRO A 316 -7.99 0.36 -17.27
N GLU A 317 -7.33 0.41 -18.43
CA GLU A 317 -6.33 -0.57 -18.85
C GLU A 317 -5.10 -0.51 -17.94
N HIS A 318 -4.59 0.70 -17.62
CA HIS A 318 -3.47 0.87 -16.72
C HIS A 318 -3.83 0.48 -15.29
N VAL A 319 -5.01 0.86 -14.80
CA VAL A 319 -5.56 0.46 -13.50
C VAL A 319 -5.59 -1.07 -13.36
N ALA A 320 -6.11 -1.76 -14.37
CA ALA A 320 -6.15 -3.21 -14.38
C ALA A 320 -4.74 -3.83 -14.48
N ALA A 321 -3.84 -3.25 -15.28
CA ALA A 321 -2.48 -3.76 -15.45
C ALA A 321 -1.68 -3.73 -14.13
N GLY A 322 -1.68 -2.60 -13.43
CA GLY A 322 -0.98 -2.49 -12.15
C GLY A 322 -1.55 -3.40 -11.08
N ALA A 323 -2.88 -3.52 -11.00
CA ALA A 323 -3.53 -4.44 -10.07
C ALA A 323 -3.26 -5.92 -10.41
N ASN A 324 -3.09 -6.28 -11.68
CA ASN A 324 -2.63 -7.62 -12.07
C ASN A 324 -1.19 -7.90 -11.61
N VAL A 325 -0.29 -6.91 -11.71
CA VAL A 325 1.07 -7.04 -11.17
C VAL A 325 1.01 -7.20 -9.66
N LEU A 326 0.20 -6.38 -8.96
CA LEU A 326 -0.01 -6.48 -7.51
C LEU A 326 -0.50 -7.88 -7.10
N LEU A 327 -1.50 -8.44 -7.78
CA LEU A 327 -1.96 -9.82 -7.56
C LEU A 327 -0.81 -10.82 -7.63
N GLN A 328 0.02 -10.73 -8.66
CA GLN A 328 1.12 -11.68 -8.86
C GLN A 328 2.19 -11.58 -7.78
N VAL A 329 2.58 -10.36 -7.39
CA VAL A 329 3.60 -10.19 -6.35
C VAL A 329 3.09 -10.59 -4.97
N MET A 330 1.85 -10.23 -4.63
CA MET A 330 1.26 -10.65 -3.35
C MET A 330 1.16 -12.19 -3.24
N LEU A 331 0.83 -12.87 -4.33
CA LEU A 331 0.75 -14.34 -4.37
C LEU A 331 2.10 -15.02 -4.22
N GLN A 332 3.20 -14.41 -4.68
CA GLN A 332 4.54 -14.97 -4.44
C GLN A 332 4.84 -15.08 -2.94
N TYR A 333 4.38 -14.10 -2.16
CA TYR A 333 4.61 -14.05 -0.71
C TYR A 333 3.54 -14.80 0.08
N ALA A 334 2.27 -14.67 -0.29
CA ALA A 334 1.15 -15.30 0.40
C ALA A 334 1.03 -16.82 0.11
N ARG A 335 1.70 -17.32 -0.94
CA ARG A 335 1.75 -18.73 -1.37
C ARG A 335 0.35 -19.32 -1.57
N PRO A 336 -0.18 -19.30 -2.79
CA PRO A 336 -1.45 -19.94 -3.11
C PRO A 336 -1.36 -21.46 -2.93
N VAL A 337 -2.46 -22.08 -2.49
CA VAL A 337 -2.56 -23.49 -2.13
C VAL A 337 -3.71 -24.15 -2.87
#